data_2dc8b5a3944be6eee08c3d6fc1093419
#
_entry.id   2dc8b5a3944be6eee08c3d6fc1093419
#
_cell.length_a   1.000
_cell.length_b   1.000
_cell.length_c   1.000
_cell.angle_alpha   90.00
_cell.angle_beta   90.00
_cell.angle_gamma   90.00
#
_symmetry.space_group_name_H-M   'P 1'
#
loop_
_entity.id
_entity.type
_entity.pdbx_description
1 polymer ?
#
loop_
_entity_poly.entity_id
_entity_poly.type
_entity_poly.pdbx_seq_one_letter_code
_entity_poly.pdbx_strand_id
1 'polypeptide(L)'
;ISEWIDQATNPRLVVIDTLARVKARVKKSNATAYDLDNELLRDLQKLAITSGITIVMISHLNKAQQDYSFDKIQGSTGMQGMTDAMWLIDRGDNSDTASIVGRGRDIMDFEYSVKWNDRTFRYEYEGQLQDIKKSQSQEEIILAITSINKEGKAEVKPRDIINYYAFSHNSKDAKRITRTMLRMRESADLQHGSKYGTYILPAEGGNY
;
A
#
# COMPACT_ATOMS: atom_id res chain seq x y z
N ILE A 1 15.78 12.82 25.88
CA ILE A 1 14.46 13.37 25.48
C ILE A 1 13.84 14.07 26.69
N SER A 2 13.73 13.41 27.86
CA SER A 2 13.10 13.99 29.05
C SER A 2 13.74 15.32 29.46
N GLU A 3 15.06 15.40 29.55
CA GLU A 3 15.78 16.65 29.86
C GLU A 3 15.45 17.80 28.88
N TRP A 4 15.30 17.48 27.60
CA TRP A 4 14.91 18.48 26.61
C TRP A 4 13.46 18.93 26.79
N ILE A 5 12.55 18.02 27.12
CA ILE A 5 11.15 18.34 27.40
C ILE A 5 11.04 19.29 28.57
N ASP A 6 11.80 19.04 29.64
CA ASP A 6 11.78 19.86 30.86
C ASP A 6 12.32 21.27 30.64
N GLN A 7 13.21 21.45 29.65
CA GLN A 7 13.82 22.74 29.34
C GLN A 7 13.10 23.52 28.22
N ALA A 8 12.30 22.86 27.41
CA ALA A 8 11.64 23.47 26.26
C ALA A 8 10.42 24.31 26.70
N THR A 9 10.24 25.47 26.13
CA THR A 9 9.16 26.40 26.49
C THR A 9 7.76 25.89 26.16
N ASN A 10 7.60 25.02 25.18
CA ASN A 10 6.32 24.41 24.79
C ASN A 10 6.54 23.20 23.92
N PRO A 11 7.09 22.10 24.47
CA PRO A 11 7.34 20.91 23.69
C PRO A 11 6.02 20.31 23.18
N ARG A 12 5.97 19.93 21.89
CA ARG A 12 4.77 19.35 21.28
C ARG A 12 5.06 18.10 20.49
N LEU A 13 6.24 18.01 19.88
CA LEU A 13 6.58 16.96 18.95
C LEU A 13 8.04 16.52 19.12
N VAL A 14 8.24 15.23 19.18
CA VAL A 14 9.56 14.59 19.06
C VAL A 14 9.54 13.65 17.86
N VAL A 15 10.51 13.77 16.97
CA VAL A 15 10.68 12.86 15.83
C VAL A 15 11.94 12.03 16.04
N ILE A 16 11.81 10.70 16.00
CA ILE A 16 12.90 9.74 16.13
C ILE A 16 13.17 9.12 14.75
N ASP A 17 14.24 9.54 14.09
CA ASP A 17 14.69 9.00 12.80
C ASP A 17 16.10 8.39 12.93
N THR A 18 16.21 7.11 13.01
CA THR A 18 15.19 6.06 13.05
C THR A 18 15.20 5.36 14.40
N LEU A 19 14.14 4.64 14.71
CA LEU A 19 14.04 3.85 15.94
C LEU A 19 15.26 2.93 16.16
N ALA A 20 15.82 2.36 15.09
CA ALA A 20 17.00 1.50 15.15
C ALA A 20 18.24 2.18 15.73
N ARG A 21 18.35 3.52 15.65
CA ARG A 21 19.49 4.28 16.18
C ARG A 21 19.42 4.53 17.68
N VAL A 22 18.21 4.55 18.23
CA VAL A 22 17.96 4.80 19.66
C VAL A 22 17.77 3.53 20.45
N LYS A 23 17.63 2.36 19.79
CA LYS A 23 17.60 1.06 20.45
C LYS A 23 18.91 0.86 21.20
N ALA A 24 18.84 0.80 22.51
CA ALA A 24 20.01 0.53 23.34
C ALA A 24 20.56 -0.85 22.96
N ARG A 25 21.87 -0.93 22.69
CA ARG A 25 22.60 -2.21 22.55
C ARG A 25 22.80 -2.84 23.95
N VAL A 26 21.74 -3.00 24.71
CA VAL A 26 21.81 -3.59 26.03
C VAL A 26 21.91 -5.09 25.86
N LYS A 27 23.08 -5.65 26.12
CA LYS A 27 23.26 -7.08 26.38
C LYS A 27 22.65 -7.43 27.74
N LYS A 28 21.33 -7.48 27.82
CA LYS A 28 20.66 -8.20 28.91
C LYS A 28 20.69 -9.67 28.52
N SER A 29 21.34 -10.49 29.30
CA SER A 29 21.72 -11.89 28.98
C SER A 29 20.52 -12.82 28.66
N ASN A 30 19.27 -12.43 28.92
CA ASN A 30 18.09 -13.27 28.78
C ASN A 30 16.88 -12.58 28.10
N ALA A 31 16.98 -11.32 27.62
CA ALA A 31 15.89 -10.63 26.94
C ALA A 31 15.95 -10.84 25.43
N THR A 32 14.84 -11.15 24.80
CA THR A 32 14.74 -11.21 23.35
C THR A 32 14.74 -9.80 22.76
N ALA A 33 15.08 -9.65 21.46
CA ALA A 33 14.97 -8.36 20.77
C ALA A 33 13.53 -7.79 20.82
N TYR A 34 12.53 -8.67 20.85
CA TYR A 34 11.12 -8.34 20.99
C TYR A 34 10.81 -7.71 22.37
N ASP A 35 11.37 -8.28 23.45
CA ASP A 35 11.15 -7.76 24.82
C ASP A 35 11.74 -6.36 24.97
N LEU A 36 12.94 -6.15 24.41
CA LEU A 36 13.62 -4.85 24.44
C LEU A 36 12.87 -3.78 23.63
N ASP A 37 12.32 -4.17 22.48
CA ASP A 37 11.51 -3.28 21.67
C ASP A 37 10.22 -2.89 22.40
N ASN A 38 9.56 -3.82 23.05
CA ASN A 38 8.35 -3.56 23.82
C ASN A 38 8.62 -2.68 25.06
N GLU A 39 9.73 -2.89 25.76
CA GLU A 39 10.12 -2.04 26.90
C GLU A 39 10.34 -0.59 26.43
N LEU A 40 11.11 -0.38 25.36
CA LEU A 40 11.37 0.94 24.79
C LEU A 40 10.09 1.65 24.34
N LEU A 41 9.21 0.94 23.64
CA LEU A 41 7.95 1.52 23.16
C LEU A 41 7.03 1.93 24.30
N ARG A 42 6.97 1.12 25.36
CA ARG A 42 6.19 1.42 26.56
C ARG A 42 6.71 2.67 27.25
N ASP A 43 8.03 2.83 27.37
CA ASP A 43 8.64 4.00 27.97
C ASP A 43 8.39 5.27 27.15
N LEU A 44 8.49 5.18 25.82
CA LEU A 44 8.18 6.29 24.93
C LEU A 44 6.69 6.66 24.98
N GLN A 45 5.79 5.69 25.00
CA GLN A 45 4.35 5.93 25.14
C GLN A 45 4.04 6.62 26.47
N LYS A 46 4.60 6.12 27.58
CA LYS A 46 4.45 6.73 28.90
C LYS A 46 4.94 8.17 28.88
N LEU A 47 6.11 8.42 28.31
CA LEU A 47 6.67 9.76 28.19
C LEU A 47 5.76 10.70 27.40
N ALA A 48 5.25 10.24 26.24
CA ALA A 48 4.33 11.01 25.42
C ALA A 48 3.08 11.44 26.21
N ILE A 49 2.45 10.48 26.89
CA ILE A 49 1.23 10.71 27.67
C ILE A 49 1.51 11.67 28.84
N THR A 50 2.56 11.40 29.65
CA THR A 50 2.84 12.20 30.84
C THR A 50 3.28 13.63 30.53
N SER A 51 3.93 13.84 29.39
CA SER A 51 4.40 15.16 28.95
C SER A 51 3.43 15.87 28.00
N GLY A 52 2.34 15.23 27.57
CA GLY A 52 1.36 15.81 26.66
C GLY A 52 1.94 16.14 25.28
N ILE A 53 2.87 15.29 24.77
CA ILE A 53 3.55 15.48 23.49
C ILE A 53 3.22 14.33 22.52
N THR A 54 3.44 14.58 21.24
CA THR A 54 3.45 13.56 20.21
C THR A 54 4.86 13.04 19.97
N ILE A 55 5.04 11.73 19.90
CA ILE A 55 6.30 11.09 19.47
C ILE A 55 6.07 10.35 18.16
N VAL A 56 6.75 10.81 17.11
CA VAL A 56 6.77 10.13 15.79
C VAL A 56 8.03 9.31 15.68
N MET A 57 7.88 8.01 15.41
CA MET A 57 8.99 7.08 15.25
C MET A 57 9.05 6.59 13.81
N ILE A 58 10.21 6.72 13.19
CA ILE A 58 10.46 6.22 11.83
C ILE A 58 11.19 4.89 11.94
N SER A 59 10.70 3.88 11.23
CA SER A 59 11.30 2.56 11.16
C SER A 59 11.34 2.06 9.72
N HIS A 60 12.39 1.32 9.37
CA HIS A 60 12.48 0.67 8.06
C HIS A 60 11.60 -0.58 8.00
N LEU A 61 11.09 -0.87 6.81
CA LEU A 61 10.36 -2.09 6.54
C LEU A 61 11.32 -3.27 6.33
N ASN A 62 10.89 -4.47 6.70
CA ASN A 62 11.57 -5.71 6.32
C ASN A 62 11.41 -5.93 4.82
N LYS A 63 12.50 -6.34 4.15
CA LYS A 63 12.49 -6.70 2.72
C LYS A 63 11.77 -8.03 2.41
N ALA A 64 11.28 -8.75 3.43
CA ALA A 64 10.53 -9.98 3.22
C ALA A 64 9.22 -9.69 2.47
N GLN A 65 8.96 -10.44 1.40
CA GLN A 65 7.67 -10.43 0.71
C GLN A 65 6.61 -11.03 1.65
N GLN A 66 5.92 -10.16 2.36
CA GLN A 66 4.75 -10.53 3.14
C GLN A 66 3.52 -9.98 2.43
N ASP A 67 2.48 -10.79 2.33
CA ASP A 67 1.24 -10.44 1.62
C ASP A 67 0.44 -9.34 2.34
N TYR A 68 0.72 -9.10 3.64
CA TYR A 68 0.03 -8.08 4.45
C TYR A 68 0.93 -6.87 4.68
N SER A 69 0.42 -5.68 4.40
CA SER A 69 1.22 -4.44 4.45
C SER A 69 1.83 -4.16 5.83
N PHE A 70 1.11 -4.35 6.91
CA PHE A 70 1.61 -4.11 8.27
C PHE A 70 2.52 -5.19 8.83
N ASP A 71 2.49 -6.41 8.26
CA ASP A 71 3.41 -7.49 8.64
C ASP A 71 4.86 -7.25 8.14
N LYS A 72 5.02 -6.29 7.22
CA LYS A 72 6.34 -5.81 6.77
C LYS A 72 7.08 -4.99 7.82
N ILE A 73 6.42 -4.54 8.88
CA ILE A 73 7.04 -3.77 9.95
C ILE A 73 7.78 -4.73 10.87
N GLN A 74 9.07 -4.53 11.02
CA GLN A 74 9.90 -5.34 11.92
C GLN A 74 9.44 -5.19 13.37
N GLY A 75 9.10 -6.30 14.04
CA GLY A 75 8.54 -6.28 15.40
C GLY A 75 7.02 -5.99 15.44
N SER A 76 6.32 -6.21 14.33
CA SER A 76 4.97 -5.71 14.03
C SER A 76 3.92 -5.91 15.13
N THR A 77 3.86 -7.09 15.76
CA THR A 77 2.79 -7.39 16.73
C THR A 77 2.88 -6.54 18.01
N GLY A 78 4.09 -6.33 18.53
CA GLY A 78 4.31 -5.47 19.71
C GLY A 78 4.12 -3.99 19.38
N MET A 79 4.64 -3.53 18.23
CA MET A 79 4.50 -2.14 17.79
C MET A 79 3.05 -1.76 17.53
N GLN A 80 2.26 -2.62 16.87
CA GLN A 80 0.85 -2.39 16.60
C GLN A 80 0.02 -2.21 17.88
N GLY A 81 0.35 -2.92 18.97
CA GLY A 81 -0.35 -2.80 20.23
C GLY A 81 -0.02 -1.56 21.06
N MET A 82 1.12 -0.92 20.79
CA MET A 82 1.65 0.19 21.61
C MET A 82 1.63 1.55 20.93
N THR A 83 1.28 1.63 19.64
CA THR A 83 1.16 2.90 18.92
C THR A 83 -0.31 3.29 18.76
N ASP A 84 -0.60 4.58 18.84
CA ASP A 84 -1.96 5.09 18.62
C ASP A 84 -2.32 5.11 17.13
N ALA A 85 -1.32 5.36 16.27
CA ALA A 85 -1.47 5.29 14.82
C ALA A 85 -0.18 4.80 14.16
N MET A 86 -0.33 4.11 13.04
CA MET A 86 0.76 3.61 12.20
C MET A 86 0.51 4.00 10.76
N TRP A 87 1.54 4.51 10.11
CA TRP A 87 1.52 4.81 8.69
C TRP A 87 2.64 4.02 8.01
N LEU A 88 2.29 3.34 6.95
CA LEU A 88 3.22 2.59 6.13
C LEU A 88 3.30 3.23 4.76
N ILE A 89 4.50 3.61 4.36
CA ILE A 89 4.78 4.14 3.02
C ILE A 89 5.56 3.08 2.27
N ASP A 90 4.99 2.57 1.17
CA ASP A 90 5.61 1.54 0.33
C ASP A 90 5.73 2.06 -1.11
N ARG A 91 6.96 2.11 -1.62
CA ARG A 91 7.27 2.54 -2.99
C ARG A 91 7.99 1.42 -3.71
N GLY A 92 7.47 1.02 -4.87
CA GLY A 92 8.14 0.06 -5.74
C GLY A 92 9.49 0.58 -6.24
N ASP A 93 10.40 -0.31 -6.57
CA ASP A 93 11.67 0.04 -7.18
C ASP A 93 11.42 0.80 -8.50
N ASN A 94 12.12 1.93 -8.68
CA ASN A 94 12.00 2.81 -9.85
C ASN A 94 10.59 3.38 -10.12
N SER A 95 9.72 3.41 -9.12
CA SER A 95 8.38 4.01 -9.23
C SER A 95 8.38 5.46 -8.74
N ASP A 96 7.66 6.34 -9.42
CA ASP A 96 7.32 7.68 -8.94
C ASP A 96 6.07 7.66 -8.04
N THR A 97 5.34 6.54 -8.01
CA THR A 97 4.17 6.36 -7.16
C THR A 97 4.50 5.54 -5.91
N ALA A 98 3.84 5.88 -4.81
CA ALA A 98 3.91 5.14 -3.56
C ALA A 98 2.50 4.91 -3.01
N SER A 99 2.33 3.87 -2.20
CA SER A 99 1.14 3.69 -1.40
C SER A 99 1.37 4.18 0.02
N ILE A 100 0.38 4.86 0.60
CA ILE A 100 0.34 5.20 2.02
C ILE A 100 -0.84 4.47 2.64
N VAL A 101 -0.56 3.59 3.58
CA VAL A 101 -1.59 2.85 4.33
C VAL A 101 -1.53 3.31 5.77
N GLY A 102 -2.65 3.70 6.33
CA GLY A 102 -2.76 4.17 7.71
C GLY A 102 -3.77 3.38 8.51
N ARG A 103 -3.45 3.14 9.78
CA ARG A 103 -4.31 2.49 10.78
C ARG A 103 -4.08 3.11 12.15
N GLY A 104 -5.11 3.22 12.96
CA GLY A 104 -4.98 3.72 14.33
C GLY A 104 -6.23 3.48 15.16
N ARG A 105 -6.13 3.82 16.46
CA ARG A 105 -7.23 3.64 17.42
C ARG A 105 -8.38 4.60 17.14
N ASP A 106 -8.04 5.85 16.82
CA ASP A 106 -8.98 6.95 16.68
C ASP A 106 -9.04 7.50 15.24
N ILE A 107 -8.51 6.76 14.28
CA ILE A 107 -8.56 7.08 12.86
C ILE A 107 -9.16 5.91 12.08
N MET A 108 -9.94 6.20 11.05
CA MET A 108 -10.37 5.17 10.11
C MET A 108 -9.16 4.68 9.31
N ASP A 109 -9.13 3.37 9.04
CA ASP A 109 -8.13 2.79 8.14
C ASP A 109 -8.25 3.45 6.77
N PHE A 110 -7.11 3.79 6.16
CA PHE A 110 -7.06 4.38 4.82
C PHE A 110 -5.92 3.81 4.00
N GLU A 111 -6.13 3.82 2.68
CA GLU A 111 -5.13 3.41 1.70
C GLU A 111 -5.12 4.40 0.53
N TYR A 112 -4.05 5.15 0.39
CA TYR A 112 -3.90 6.18 -0.63
C TYR A 112 -2.79 5.84 -1.61
N SER A 113 -2.98 6.24 -2.89
CA SER A 113 -1.91 6.39 -3.87
C SER A 113 -1.40 7.82 -3.85
N VAL A 114 -0.09 7.97 -3.88
CA VAL A 114 0.59 9.27 -3.95
C VAL A 114 1.69 9.20 -4.99
N LYS A 115 1.88 10.31 -5.72
CA LYS A 115 2.88 10.45 -6.76
C LYS A 115 3.94 11.48 -6.39
N TRP A 116 5.20 11.13 -6.61
CA TRP A 116 6.29 12.07 -6.39
C TRP A 116 6.29 13.18 -7.45
N ASN A 117 6.38 14.43 -6.99
CA ASN A 117 6.53 15.60 -7.85
C ASN A 117 7.95 16.13 -7.73
N ASP A 118 8.74 15.99 -8.80
CA ASP A 118 10.15 16.41 -8.86
C ASP A 118 10.34 17.94 -8.78
N ARG A 119 9.30 18.73 -9.07
CA ARG A 119 9.37 20.20 -9.02
C ARG A 119 9.17 20.71 -7.60
N THR A 120 8.26 20.10 -6.85
CA THR A 120 7.91 20.53 -5.48
C THR A 120 8.63 19.70 -4.41
N PHE A 121 9.30 18.60 -4.78
CA PHE A 121 9.92 17.63 -3.89
C PHE A 121 8.94 17.10 -2.83
N ARG A 122 7.72 16.80 -3.27
CA ARG A 122 6.63 16.28 -2.40
C ARG A 122 5.88 15.16 -3.08
N TYR A 123 5.27 14.33 -2.26
CA TYR A 123 4.24 13.43 -2.72
C TYR A 123 2.91 14.16 -2.83
N GLU A 124 2.23 14.00 -3.94
CA GLU A 124 0.90 14.53 -4.21
C GLU A 124 -0.12 13.40 -4.20
N TYR A 125 -1.28 13.66 -3.63
CA TYR A 125 -2.36 12.70 -3.52
C TYR A 125 -2.97 12.43 -4.91
N GLU A 126 -3.09 11.15 -5.29
CA GLU A 126 -3.71 10.73 -6.55
C GLU A 126 -5.13 10.17 -6.36
N GLY A 127 -5.43 9.59 -5.21
CA GLY A 127 -6.73 8.99 -4.92
C GLY A 127 -6.65 7.81 -3.96
N GLN A 128 -7.78 7.15 -3.79
CA GLN A 128 -7.83 5.88 -3.04
C GLN A 128 -7.04 4.80 -3.80
N LEU A 129 -6.18 4.09 -3.10
CA LEU A 129 -5.32 3.06 -3.70
C LEU A 129 -6.12 1.97 -4.43
N GLN A 130 -7.30 1.63 -3.90
CA GLN A 130 -8.18 0.63 -4.51
C GLN A 130 -8.74 1.09 -5.85
N ASP A 131 -9.13 2.37 -5.96
CA ASP A 131 -9.67 2.94 -7.19
C ASP A 131 -8.60 3.06 -8.25
N ILE A 132 -7.40 3.52 -7.89
CA ILE A 132 -6.25 3.58 -8.79
C ILE A 132 -5.89 2.19 -9.32
N LYS A 133 -5.77 1.18 -8.44
CA LYS A 133 -5.49 -0.21 -8.87
C LYS A 133 -6.58 -0.79 -9.74
N LYS A 134 -7.84 -0.43 -9.50
CA LYS A 134 -8.98 -0.84 -10.32
C LYS A 134 -8.87 -0.23 -11.72
N SER A 135 -8.65 1.08 -11.83
CA SER A 135 -8.48 1.80 -13.11
C SER A 135 -7.31 1.24 -13.92
N GLN A 136 -6.13 1.08 -13.31
CA GLN A 136 -4.97 0.49 -13.98
C GLN A 136 -5.25 -0.91 -14.52
N SER A 137 -5.93 -1.76 -13.74
CA SER A 137 -6.30 -3.11 -14.18
C SER A 137 -7.31 -3.09 -15.33
N GLN A 138 -8.20 -2.11 -15.38
CA GLN A 138 -9.14 -1.94 -16.50
C GLN A 138 -8.42 -1.45 -17.76
N GLU A 139 -7.54 -0.47 -17.63
CA GLU A 139 -6.71 0.04 -18.74
C GLU A 139 -5.85 -1.06 -19.36
N GLU A 140 -5.17 -1.88 -18.56
CA GLU A 140 -4.41 -3.04 -19.04
C GLU A 140 -5.28 -3.96 -19.90
N ILE A 141 -6.50 -4.27 -19.46
CA ILE A 141 -7.42 -5.13 -20.19
C ILE A 141 -7.87 -4.49 -21.49
N ILE A 142 -8.22 -3.20 -21.48
CA ILE A 142 -8.62 -2.45 -22.69
C ILE A 142 -7.48 -2.44 -23.71
N LEU A 143 -6.25 -2.17 -23.29
CA LEU A 143 -5.08 -2.19 -24.16
C LEU A 143 -4.85 -3.57 -24.78
N ALA A 144 -4.95 -4.63 -23.98
CA ALA A 144 -4.81 -5.99 -24.48
C ALA A 144 -5.91 -6.35 -25.51
N ILE A 145 -7.18 -6.04 -25.21
CA ILE A 145 -8.30 -6.27 -26.14
C ILE A 145 -8.06 -5.50 -27.45
N THR A 146 -7.69 -4.24 -27.36
CA THR A 146 -7.41 -3.38 -28.53
C THR A 146 -6.30 -3.96 -29.39
N SER A 147 -5.24 -4.48 -28.78
CA SER A 147 -4.12 -5.11 -29.49
C SER A 147 -4.54 -6.42 -30.18
N ILE A 148 -5.26 -7.28 -29.47
CA ILE A 148 -5.77 -8.55 -30.00
C ILE A 148 -6.77 -8.31 -31.14
N ASN A 149 -7.59 -7.28 -31.05
CA ASN A 149 -8.54 -6.91 -32.11
C ASN A 149 -7.81 -6.46 -33.38
N LYS A 150 -6.69 -5.73 -33.26
CA LYS A 150 -5.85 -5.34 -34.42
C LYS A 150 -5.24 -6.55 -35.13
N GLU A 151 -5.02 -7.66 -34.42
CA GLU A 151 -4.58 -8.93 -34.97
C GLU A 151 -5.71 -9.74 -35.61
N GLY A 152 -6.93 -9.20 -35.71
CA GLY A 152 -8.07 -9.77 -36.43
C GLY A 152 -9.03 -10.59 -35.55
N LYS A 153 -8.90 -10.56 -34.23
CA LYS A 153 -9.80 -11.26 -33.31
C LYS A 153 -10.77 -10.29 -32.65
N ALA A 154 -11.97 -10.15 -33.21
CA ALA A 154 -12.97 -9.18 -32.74
C ALA A 154 -13.56 -9.46 -31.35
N GLU A 155 -13.58 -10.69 -30.90
CA GLU A 155 -14.11 -11.10 -29.59
C GLU A 155 -13.04 -11.82 -28.76
N VAL A 156 -12.86 -11.42 -27.51
CA VAL A 156 -11.81 -11.94 -26.63
C VAL A 156 -12.39 -12.69 -25.43
N LYS A 157 -11.68 -13.72 -24.98
CA LYS A 157 -11.93 -14.42 -23.71
C LYS A 157 -10.87 -13.98 -22.68
N PRO A 158 -11.14 -14.15 -21.38
CA PRO A 158 -10.11 -13.90 -20.36
C PRO A 158 -8.79 -14.64 -20.65
N ARG A 159 -8.88 -15.86 -21.19
CA ARG A 159 -7.71 -16.66 -21.59
C ARG A 159 -6.85 -15.98 -22.67
N ASP A 160 -7.44 -15.25 -23.57
CA ASP A 160 -6.70 -14.55 -24.63
C ASP A 160 -5.83 -13.44 -24.06
N ILE A 161 -6.34 -12.70 -23.08
CA ILE A 161 -5.58 -11.65 -22.38
C ILE A 161 -4.50 -12.26 -21.50
N ILE A 162 -4.80 -13.36 -20.82
CA ILE A 162 -3.82 -14.11 -20.03
C ILE A 162 -2.65 -14.56 -20.91
N ASN A 163 -2.95 -15.07 -22.11
CA ASN A 163 -1.94 -15.48 -23.10
C ASN A 163 -1.18 -14.27 -23.66
N TYR A 164 -1.86 -13.16 -23.93
CA TYR A 164 -1.24 -11.94 -24.42
C TYR A 164 -0.13 -11.44 -23.49
N TYR A 165 -0.35 -11.50 -22.17
CA TYR A 165 0.65 -11.15 -21.17
C TYR A 165 1.57 -12.32 -20.77
N ALA A 166 1.46 -13.46 -21.39
CA ALA A 166 2.22 -14.68 -21.08
C ALA A 166 2.11 -15.13 -19.60
N PHE A 167 0.98 -14.84 -18.94
CA PHE A 167 0.76 -15.28 -17.57
C PHE A 167 0.41 -16.77 -17.50
N SER A 168 0.88 -17.44 -16.45
CA SER A 168 0.41 -18.80 -16.15
C SER A 168 -1.09 -18.78 -15.79
N HIS A 169 -1.86 -19.70 -16.35
CA HIS A 169 -3.32 -19.76 -16.17
C HIS A 169 -3.79 -19.91 -14.71
N ASN A 170 -2.93 -20.43 -13.84
CA ASN A 170 -3.23 -20.58 -12.42
C ASN A 170 -2.63 -19.45 -11.55
N SER A 171 -1.98 -18.46 -12.15
CA SER A 171 -1.34 -17.35 -11.44
C SER A 171 -2.34 -16.41 -10.76
N LYS A 172 -1.86 -15.61 -9.80
CA LYS A 172 -2.63 -14.52 -9.19
C LYS A 172 -3.10 -13.51 -10.26
N ASP A 173 -2.25 -13.25 -11.27
CA ASP A 173 -2.57 -12.32 -12.36
C ASP A 173 -3.67 -12.83 -13.28
N ALA A 174 -3.66 -14.11 -13.64
CA ALA A 174 -4.73 -14.73 -14.42
C ALA A 174 -6.09 -14.62 -13.70
N LYS A 175 -6.11 -14.87 -12.39
CA LYS A 175 -7.31 -14.71 -11.57
C LYS A 175 -7.75 -13.23 -11.48
N ARG A 176 -6.80 -12.28 -11.38
CA ARG A 176 -7.07 -10.84 -11.39
C ARG A 176 -7.74 -10.43 -12.69
N ILE A 177 -7.16 -10.79 -13.85
CA ILE A 177 -7.73 -10.49 -15.17
C ILE A 177 -9.16 -11.00 -15.28
N THR A 178 -9.40 -12.26 -14.95
CA THR A 178 -10.73 -12.86 -15.05
C THR A 178 -11.77 -12.14 -14.20
N ARG A 179 -11.42 -11.79 -12.96
CA ARG A 179 -12.30 -11.03 -12.05
C ARG A 179 -12.55 -9.60 -12.54
N THR A 180 -11.52 -8.94 -13.04
CA THR A 180 -11.64 -7.56 -13.54
C THR A 180 -12.52 -7.53 -14.78
N MET A 181 -12.36 -8.43 -15.74
CA MET A 181 -13.24 -8.51 -16.92
C MET A 181 -14.71 -8.76 -16.53
N LEU A 182 -14.96 -9.59 -15.53
CA LEU A 182 -16.31 -9.81 -15.03
C LEU A 182 -16.91 -8.53 -14.45
N ARG A 183 -16.16 -7.78 -13.65
CA ARG A 183 -16.61 -6.48 -13.11
C ARG A 183 -16.81 -5.44 -14.21
N MET A 184 -15.91 -5.36 -15.18
CA MET A 184 -16.06 -4.46 -16.33
C MET A 184 -17.32 -4.77 -17.16
N ARG A 185 -17.71 -6.05 -17.24
CA ARG A 185 -18.99 -6.42 -17.84
C ARG A 185 -20.18 -5.92 -17.00
N GLU A 186 -20.11 -6.06 -15.68
CA GLU A 186 -21.17 -5.60 -14.77
C GLU A 186 -21.34 -4.07 -14.77
N SER A 187 -20.23 -3.32 -14.96
CA SER A 187 -20.22 -1.86 -15.12
C SER A 187 -20.47 -1.38 -16.55
N ALA A 188 -20.73 -2.28 -17.50
CA ALA A 188 -20.90 -1.99 -18.93
C ALA A 188 -19.66 -1.47 -19.66
N ASP A 189 -18.48 -1.49 -19.05
CA ASP A 189 -17.20 -1.19 -19.70
C ASP A 189 -16.80 -2.27 -20.72
N LEU A 190 -17.39 -3.47 -20.61
CA LEU A 190 -17.31 -4.56 -21.59
C LEU A 190 -18.73 -5.08 -21.90
N GLN A 191 -18.95 -5.46 -23.16
CA GLN A 191 -20.17 -6.10 -23.63
C GLN A 191 -19.94 -7.58 -23.90
N HIS A 192 -21.03 -8.37 -23.88
CA HIS A 192 -20.98 -9.77 -24.34
C HIS A 192 -20.71 -9.84 -25.83
N GLY A 193 -19.80 -10.70 -26.26
CA GLY A 193 -19.64 -11.06 -27.62
C GLY A 193 -20.75 -12.04 -28.10
N SER A 194 -20.69 -12.46 -29.36
CA SER A 194 -21.67 -13.39 -29.96
C SER A 194 -21.56 -14.80 -29.40
N LYS A 195 -20.41 -15.17 -28.86
CA LYS A 195 -20.15 -16.51 -28.30
C LYS A 195 -20.11 -16.46 -26.77
N TYR A 196 -20.51 -17.56 -26.14
CA TYR A 196 -20.46 -17.69 -24.70
C TYR A 196 -19.06 -17.45 -24.13
N GLY A 197 -18.99 -16.57 -23.13
CA GLY A 197 -17.75 -16.20 -22.44
C GLY A 197 -16.78 -15.35 -23.26
N THR A 198 -17.23 -14.74 -24.36
CA THR A 198 -16.51 -13.73 -25.11
C THR A 198 -16.97 -12.33 -24.75
N TYR A 199 -16.06 -11.36 -24.91
CA TYR A 199 -16.26 -9.96 -24.59
C TYR A 199 -15.77 -9.08 -25.72
N ILE A 200 -16.43 -7.93 -25.91
CA ILE A 200 -16.06 -6.86 -26.85
C ILE A 200 -16.01 -5.54 -26.11
N LEU A 201 -15.20 -4.62 -26.60
CA LEU A 201 -15.27 -3.23 -26.18
C LEU A 201 -16.57 -2.61 -26.71
N PRO A 202 -17.27 -1.75 -25.96
CA PRO A 202 -18.39 -0.95 -26.47
C PRO A 202 -17.93 -0.16 -27.69
N ALA A 203 -18.80 0.04 -28.68
CA ALA A 203 -18.52 0.94 -29.79
C ALA A 203 -18.30 2.36 -29.25
N GLU A 204 -17.28 3.08 -29.74
CA GLU A 204 -16.99 4.46 -29.36
C GLU A 204 -18.25 5.31 -29.63
N GLY A 205 -18.98 5.66 -28.58
CA GLY A 205 -20.25 6.41 -28.66
C GLY A 205 -21.05 6.40 -27.35
N GLY A 206 -20.63 5.66 -26.33
CA GLY A 206 -21.21 5.72 -24.99
C GLY A 206 -20.54 6.84 -24.18
N ASN A 207 -21.33 7.83 -23.81
CA ASN A 207 -20.98 9.01 -23.03
C ASN A 207 -20.03 8.70 -21.86
N TYR A 208 -18.89 9.37 -21.84
CA TYR A 208 -18.07 9.62 -20.66
C TYR A 208 -18.54 10.92 -19.99
#